data_88d8e36fbad5a8e143ee65344c83c532
#
_entry.id   88d8e36fbad5a8e143ee65344c83c532
#
_cell.length_a   1.000
_cell.length_b   1.000
_cell.length_c   1.000
_cell.angle_alpha   90.00
_cell.angle_beta   90.00
_cell.angle_gamma   90.00
#
_symmetry.space_group_name_H-M   'P 1'
#
loop_
_entity.id
_entity.type
_entity.pdbx_description
1 polymer ?
#
loop_
_entity_poly.entity_id
_entity_poly.type
_entity_poly.pdbx_seq_one_letter_code
_entity_poly.pdbx_strand_id
1 'polypeptide(L)'
;MNIYQVFTRLYGACKPAKNLPNGTIADNGVAKFNEFTADTLQRIKDYGFTHVWFTGVLEHATKTDYTRYGIHLDHPWIVKGRAGSPYAIKDYFDVDPDLAEDVSNRMAEFEALLERTHKTGLKFVIDFVPNHVARSYHSDVAPKGFEDLGVGDDEELAFTPRNNFYYCWGEPLHTENFVEAEKGGIPYLEHPAKATGNDVFHAWPNRNDWYETVKLNYGVDYNGGGAQHFAPIPSTWQKMTDILLFWASKGVDAFRCDMAEMVPVAF
;
A
#
# COMPACT_ATOMS: atom_id res chain seq x y z
N MET A 1 1.84 -25.82 7.76
CA MET A 1 1.12 -24.60 7.36
C MET A 1 0.98 -24.64 5.84
N ASN A 2 -0.27 -24.55 5.33
CA ASN A 2 -0.56 -24.48 3.89
C ASN A 2 -1.32 -23.18 3.65
N ILE A 3 -0.79 -22.32 2.78
CA ILE A 3 -1.36 -21.00 2.50
C ILE A 3 -2.00 -21.00 1.11
N TYR A 4 -3.25 -20.58 1.02
CA TYR A 4 -3.93 -20.25 -0.22
C TYR A 4 -3.79 -18.75 -0.46
N GLN A 5 -3.05 -18.36 -1.49
CA GLN A 5 -2.99 -16.96 -1.90
C GLN A 5 -4.14 -16.65 -2.85
N VAL A 6 -4.76 -15.50 -2.62
CA VAL A 6 -5.78 -14.96 -3.52
C VAL A 6 -5.50 -13.49 -3.80
N PHE A 7 -5.46 -13.10 -5.07
CA PHE A 7 -5.48 -11.69 -5.41
C PHE A 7 -6.92 -11.20 -5.29
N THR A 8 -7.22 -10.53 -4.17
CA THR A 8 -8.58 -10.25 -3.70
C THR A 8 -9.43 -9.57 -4.78
N ARG A 9 -8.89 -8.56 -5.45
CA ARG A 9 -9.55 -7.79 -6.52
C ARG A 9 -10.04 -8.64 -7.69
N LEU A 10 -9.40 -9.76 -8.00
CA LEU A 10 -9.69 -10.57 -9.18
C LEU A 10 -10.52 -11.82 -8.85
N TYR A 11 -10.69 -12.14 -7.58
CA TYR A 11 -11.38 -13.36 -7.17
C TYR A 11 -12.90 -13.22 -7.32
N GLY A 12 -13.54 -14.19 -7.97
CA GLY A 12 -15.01 -14.17 -8.14
C GLY A 12 -15.54 -13.09 -9.08
N ALA A 13 -14.71 -12.23 -9.64
CA ALA A 13 -15.09 -11.16 -10.56
C ALA A 13 -15.66 -11.70 -11.90
N CYS A 14 -16.66 -12.58 -11.80
CA CYS A 14 -17.26 -13.30 -12.93
C CYS A 14 -18.40 -12.53 -13.61
N LYS A 15 -18.65 -11.28 -13.24
CA LYS A 15 -19.58 -10.44 -14.04
C LYS A 15 -18.87 -10.10 -15.34
N PRO A 16 -19.59 -10.02 -16.47
CA PRO A 16 -18.96 -9.90 -17.78
C PRO A 16 -18.06 -8.67 -17.81
N ALA A 17 -16.81 -8.88 -17.46
CA ALA A 17 -15.77 -7.89 -17.61
C ALA A 17 -15.55 -7.70 -19.11
N LYS A 18 -15.56 -6.46 -19.56
CA LYS A 18 -15.25 -6.13 -20.96
C LYS A 18 -13.76 -6.34 -21.26
N ASN A 19 -12.93 -6.52 -20.23
CA ASN A 19 -11.47 -6.66 -20.30
C ASN A 19 -10.81 -5.53 -21.13
N LEU A 20 -11.27 -4.31 -20.93
CA LEU A 20 -10.76 -3.15 -21.65
C LEU A 20 -9.42 -2.70 -21.03
N PRO A 21 -8.39 -2.49 -21.84
CA PRO A 21 -7.19 -1.81 -21.39
C PRO A 21 -7.55 -0.47 -20.71
N ASN A 22 -7.08 -0.21 -19.49
CA ASN A 22 -7.44 0.98 -18.71
C ASN A 22 -8.96 1.16 -18.45
N GLY A 23 -9.75 0.09 -18.52
CA GLY A 23 -11.18 0.13 -18.22
C GLY A 23 -11.45 0.53 -16.76
N THR A 24 -12.60 1.13 -16.54
CA THR A 24 -13.11 1.45 -15.20
C THR A 24 -13.58 0.19 -14.48
N ILE A 25 -13.90 0.31 -13.18
CA ILE A 25 -14.57 -0.77 -12.42
C ILE A 25 -15.90 -1.17 -13.10
N ALA A 26 -16.64 -0.22 -13.64
CA ALA A 26 -17.89 -0.49 -14.36
C ALA A 26 -17.66 -1.28 -15.66
N ASP A 27 -16.48 -1.12 -16.28
CA ASP A 27 -16.12 -1.87 -17.49
C ASP A 27 -15.58 -3.27 -17.17
N ASN A 28 -14.64 -3.37 -16.25
CA ASN A 28 -13.86 -4.59 -16.01
C ASN A 28 -14.30 -5.37 -14.76
N GLY A 29 -15.12 -4.75 -13.91
CA GLY A 29 -15.49 -5.32 -12.63
C GLY A 29 -14.35 -5.28 -11.60
N VAL A 30 -14.69 -5.63 -10.38
CA VAL A 30 -13.79 -5.84 -9.25
C VAL A 30 -14.47 -6.77 -8.27
N ALA A 31 -13.75 -7.73 -7.72
CA ALA A 31 -14.29 -8.61 -6.68
C ALA A 31 -14.51 -7.84 -5.36
N LYS A 32 -15.44 -8.32 -4.56
CA LYS A 32 -15.84 -7.70 -3.31
C LYS A 32 -15.55 -8.61 -2.11
N PHE A 33 -15.32 -8.02 -0.93
CA PHE A 33 -15.15 -8.78 0.32
C PHE A 33 -16.30 -9.77 0.55
N ASN A 34 -17.52 -9.40 0.15
CA ASN A 34 -18.71 -10.22 0.35
C ASN A 34 -18.83 -11.41 -0.62
N GLU A 35 -18.03 -11.45 -1.69
CA GLU A 35 -17.95 -12.61 -2.60
C GLU A 35 -17.20 -13.80 -1.99
N PHE A 36 -16.39 -13.57 -0.94
CA PHE A 36 -15.78 -14.64 -0.14
C PHE A 36 -16.80 -15.20 0.86
N THR A 37 -17.75 -15.97 0.35
CA THR A 37 -18.80 -16.60 1.16
C THR A 37 -18.24 -17.71 2.06
N ALA A 38 -19.04 -18.13 3.06
CA ALA A 38 -18.68 -19.29 3.90
C ALA A 38 -18.42 -20.54 3.07
N ASP A 39 -19.20 -20.79 2.01
CA ASP A 39 -19.02 -21.94 1.14
C ASP A 39 -17.71 -21.85 0.34
N THR A 40 -17.34 -20.66 -0.10
CA THR A 40 -16.06 -20.40 -0.79
C THR A 40 -14.89 -20.71 0.12
N LEU A 41 -14.93 -20.19 1.35
CA LEU A 41 -13.88 -20.41 2.35
C LEU A 41 -13.83 -21.87 2.78
N GLN A 42 -14.98 -22.54 2.94
CA GLN A 42 -15.03 -23.96 3.26
C GLN A 42 -14.35 -24.82 2.16
N ARG A 43 -14.59 -24.51 0.88
CA ARG A 43 -13.89 -25.20 -0.22
C ARG A 43 -12.38 -25.05 -0.14
N ILE A 44 -11.87 -23.85 0.19
CA ILE A 44 -10.43 -23.63 0.37
C ILE A 44 -9.91 -24.52 1.52
N LYS A 45 -10.63 -24.60 2.62
CA LYS A 45 -10.27 -25.46 3.76
C LYS A 45 -10.30 -26.95 3.38
N ASP A 46 -11.29 -27.38 2.63
CA ASP A 46 -11.46 -28.79 2.22
C ASP A 46 -10.31 -29.26 1.30
N TYR A 47 -9.65 -28.33 0.58
CA TYR A 47 -8.41 -28.61 -0.15
C TYR A 47 -7.17 -28.75 0.77
N GLY A 48 -7.32 -28.60 2.10
CA GLY A 48 -6.25 -28.78 3.08
C GLY A 48 -5.45 -27.51 3.38
N PHE A 49 -5.93 -26.35 2.96
CA PHE A 49 -5.33 -25.09 3.35
C PHE A 49 -5.70 -24.72 4.79
N THR A 50 -4.76 -24.06 5.47
CA THR A 50 -4.92 -23.60 6.87
C THR A 50 -4.98 -22.10 6.99
N HIS A 51 -4.49 -21.39 5.97
CA HIS A 51 -4.42 -19.93 5.90
C HIS A 51 -4.90 -19.46 4.54
N VAL A 52 -5.51 -18.29 4.52
CA VAL A 52 -5.78 -17.54 3.27
C VAL A 52 -5.02 -16.23 3.33
N TRP A 53 -4.16 -16.00 2.34
CA TRP A 53 -3.50 -14.73 2.15
C TRP A 53 -4.29 -13.91 1.12
N PHE A 54 -4.95 -12.88 1.62
CA PHE A 54 -5.70 -11.92 0.82
C PHE A 54 -4.77 -10.81 0.35
N THR A 55 -4.26 -10.93 -0.88
CA THR A 55 -3.36 -9.94 -1.47
C THR A 55 -4.11 -8.68 -1.85
N GLY A 56 -3.57 -7.51 -1.48
CA GLY A 56 -4.05 -6.20 -1.92
C GLY A 56 -5.31 -5.74 -1.21
N VAL A 57 -5.46 -5.99 0.08
CA VAL A 57 -6.61 -5.52 0.88
C VAL A 57 -6.42 -4.16 1.51
N LEU A 58 -5.18 -3.69 1.71
CA LEU A 58 -4.90 -2.35 2.24
C LEU A 58 -5.21 -1.28 1.19
N GLU A 59 -5.60 -0.10 1.65
CA GLU A 59 -5.83 1.04 0.78
C GLU A 59 -4.54 1.41 0.04
N HIS A 60 -4.59 1.41 -1.28
CA HIS A 60 -3.49 1.76 -2.17
C HIS A 60 -3.90 2.83 -3.17
N ALA A 61 -2.92 3.53 -3.74
CA ALA A 61 -3.17 4.60 -4.69
C ALA A 61 -3.95 4.12 -5.93
N THR A 62 -5.01 4.83 -6.30
CA THR A 62 -5.90 4.51 -7.43
C THR A 62 -6.33 5.76 -8.17
N LYS A 63 -6.70 5.62 -9.46
CA LYS A 63 -7.32 6.72 -10.23
C LYS A 63 -8.83 6.81 -10.05
N THR A 64 -9.43 5.97 -9.20
CA THR A 64 -10.85 6.05 -8.86
C THR A 64 -11.05 7.16 -7.82
N ASP A 65 -12.02 8.02 -8.03
CA ASP A 65 -12.32 9.13 -7.12
C ASP A 65 -13.25 8.65 -5.99
N TYR A 66 -12.72 8.67 -4.77
CA TYR A 66 -13.43 8.35 -3.54
C TYR A 66 -13.55 9.54 -2.58
N THR A 67 -13.32 10.78 -3.06
CA THR A 67 -13.34 12.00 -2.21
C THR A 67 -14.65 12.20 -1.47
N ARG A 68 -15.78 11.78 -2.05
CA ARG A 68 -17.10 11.80 -1.38
C ARG A 68 -17.19 10.93 -0.12
N TYR A 69 -16.22 10.03 0.08
CA TYR A 69 -16.13 9.15 1.24
C TYR A 69 -15.00 9.55 2.20
N GLY A 70 -14.43 10.74 2.01
CA GLY A 70 -13.35 11.27 2.84
C GLY A 70 -11.96 10.75 2.49
N ILE A 71 -11.82 10.01 1.40
CA ILE A 71 -10.53 9.51 0.90
C ILE A 71 -9.93 10.54 -0.05
N HIS A 72 -8.68 10.96 0.19
CA HIS A 72 -8.04 11.95 -0.68
C HIS A 72 -7.77 11.40 -2.08
N LEU A 73 -7.79 12.30 -3.08
CA LEU A 73 -7.60 11.94 -4.48
C LEU A 73 -6.13 11.75 -4.83
N ASP A 74 -5.81 10.66 -5.52
CA ASP A 74 -4.48 10.45 -6.04
C ASP A 74 -4.26 11.18 -7.36
N HIS A 75 -3.05 11.71 -7.54
CA HIS A 75 -2.70 12.33 -8.81
C HIS A 75 -2.44 11.26 -9.88
N PRO A 76 -3.10 11.32 -11.06
CA PRO A 76 -3.06 10.25 -12.06
C PRO A 76 -1.66 9.95 -12.61
N TRP A 77 -0.70 10.89 -12.52
CA TRP A 77 0.67 10.70 -12.98
C TRP A 77 1.53 9.81 -12.09
N ILE A 78 1.14 9.63 -10.83
CA ILE A 78 1.85 8.81 -9.86
C ILE A 78 1.09 7.53 -9.48
N VAL A 79 0.16 7.10 -10.35
CA VAL A 79 -0.59 5.84 -10.19
C VAL A 79 -0.37 4.96 -11.41
N LYS A 80 0.17 3.75 -11.23
CA LYS A 80 0.32 2.77 -12.31
C LYS A 80 -1.03 2.18 -12.74
N GLY A 81 -1.34 2.29 -14.03
CA GLY A 81 -2.63 1.86 -14.54
C GLY A 81 -3.79 2.70 -13.98
N ARG A 82 -4.99 2.15 -13.91
CA ARG A 82 -6.17 2.80 -13.30
C ARG A 82 -6.40 2.35 -11.87
N ALA A 83 -6.27 1.06 -11.62
CA ALA A 83 -6.50 0.46 -10.31
C ALA A 83 -5.33 0.66 -9.33
N GLY A 84 -4.17 1.10 -9.82
CA GLY A 84 -2.96 1.22 -9.02
C GLY A 84 -2.26 -0.11 -8.77
N SER A 85 -1.19 -0.03 -7.98
CA SER A 85 -0.45 -1.19 -7.47
C SER A 85 -0.92 -1.52 -6.06
N PRO A 86 -1.27 -2.78 -5.75
CA PRO A 86 -1.67 -3.17 -4.40
C PRO A 86 -0.52 -3.04 -3.37
N TYR A 87 0.68 -2.76 -3.82
CA TYR A 87 1.86 -2.51 -2.99
C TYR A 87 2.22 -1.03 -2.85
N ALA A 88 1.54 -0.12 -3.59
CA ALA A 88 1.66 1.32 -3.39
C ALA A 88 0.65 1.77 -2.32
N ILE A 89 0.92 1.42 -1.06
CA ILE A 89 0.02 1.67 0.08
C ILE A 89 -0.13 3.17 0.28
N LYS A 90 -1.38 3.63 0.28
CA LYS A 90 -1.76 5.03 0.46
C LYS A 90 -2.19 5.33 1.89
N ASP A 91 -2.87 4.38 2.53
CA ASP A 91 -3.24 4.42 3.93
C ASP A 91 -3.08 3.03 4.57
N TYR A 92 -2.26 2.94 5.62
CA TYR A 92 -2.05 1.68 6.34
C TYR A 92 -3.19 1.34 7.30
N PHE A 93 -4.09 2.26 7.61
CA PHE A 93 -5.15 2.06 8.59
C PHE A 93 -6.52 1.83 7.95
N ASP A 94 -6.56 1.78 6.61
CA ASP A 94 -7.78 1.55 5.85
C ASP A 94 -7.63 0.41 4.82
N VAL A 95 -8.77 -0.02 4.30
CA VAL A 95 -8.85 -1.06 3.28
C VAL A 95 -9.21 -0.48 1.92
N ASP A 96 -8.77 -1.16 0.85
CA ASP A 96 -9.06 -0.76 -0.54
C ASP A 96 -10.57 -0.58 -0.75
N PRO A 97 -11.04 0.66 -1.02
CA PRO A 97 -12.45 0.96 -1.23
C PRO A 97 -13.06 0.24 -2.44
N ASP A 98 -12.23 -0.15 -3.43
CA ASP A 98 -12.68 -0.93 -4.57
C ASP A 98 -13.27 -2.29 -4.15
N LEU A 99 -12.82 -2.85 -3.02
CA LEU A 99 -13.21 -4.18 -2.53
C LEU A 99 -14.51 -4.19 -1.72
N ALA A 100 -15.02 -3.02 -1.32
CA ALA A 100 -16.29 -2.91 -0.61
C ALA A 100 -17.48 -2.76 -1.56
N GLU A 101 -18.62 -3.34 -1.20
CA GLU A 101 -19.89 -3.05 -1.87
C GLU A 101 -20.42 -1.67 -1.48
N ASP A 102 -20.31 -1.33 -0.19
CA ASP A 102 -20.56 0.00 0.35
C ASP A 102 -19.26 0.60 0.89
N VAL A 103 -18.70 1.53 0.15
CA VAL A 103 -17.45 2.21 0.50
C VAL A 103 -17.51 2.88 1.88
N SER A 104 -18.67 3.37 2.30
CA SER A 104 -18.85 3.95 3.64
C SER A 104 -18.67 2.93 4.76
N ASN A 105 -18.90 1.65 4.45
CA ASN A 105 -18.82 0.53 5.39
C ASN A 105 -17.63 -0.41 5.09
N ARG A 106 -16.67 0.03 4.29
CA ARG A 106 -15.55 -0.81 3.80
C ARG A 106 -14.81 -1.59 4.90
N MET A 107 -14.51 -0.93 6.01
CA MET A 107 -13.85 -1.58 7.14
C MET A 107 -14.73 -2.65 7.79
N ALA A 108 -16.02 -2.38 7.94
CA ALA A 108 -16.97 -3.37 8.49
C ALA A 108 -17.14 -4.59 7.56
N GLU A 109 -17.12 -4.38 6.24
CA GLU A 109 -17.15 -5.49 5.26
C GLU A 109 -15.87 -6.34 5.32
N PHE A 110 -14.71 -5.70 5.50
CA PHE A 110 -13.45 -6.40 5.75
C PHE A 110 -13.48 -7.22 7.03
N GLU A 111 -13.91 -6.61 8.15
CA GLU A 111 -14.02 -7.30 9.45
C GLU A 111 -15.02 -8.47 9.36
N ALA A 112 -16.10 -8.33 8.61
CA ALA A 112 -17.04 -9.43 8.37
C ALA A 112 -16.41 -10.56 7.54
N LEU A 113 -15.52 -10.27 6.57
CA LEU A 113 -14.75 -11.28 5.86
C LEU A 113 -13.78 -12.00 6.81
N LEU A 114 -13.07 -11.25 7.65
CA LEU A 114 -12.16 -11.80 8.66
C LEU A 114 -12.88 -12.76 9.60
N GLU A 115 -14.04 -12.34 10.13
CA GLU A 115 -14.88 -13.18 10.98
C GLU A 115 -15.36 -14.45 10.27
N ARG A 116 -15.81 -14.35 9.00
CA ARG A 116 -16.22 -15.51 8.19
C ARG A 116 -15.06 -16.50 8.00
N THR A 117 -13.86 -15.98 7.76
CA THR A 117 -12.65 -16.79 7.59
C THR A 117 -12.36 -17.57 8.87
N HIS A 118 -12.40 -16.92 10.03
CA HIS A 118 -12.21 -17.55 11.34
C HIS A 118 -13.29 -18.58 11.65
N LYS A 119 -14.55 -18.29 11.38
CA LYS A 119 -15.67 -19.26 11.58
C LYS A 119 -15.50 -20.53 10.76
N THR A 120 -14.86 -20.44 9.62
CA THR A 120 -14.50 -21.60 8.80
C THR A 120 -13.31 -22.36 9.38
N GLY A 121 -12.57 -21.78 10.35
CA GLY A 121 -11.36 -22.33 10.97
C GLY A 121 -10.11 -22.15 10.11
N LEU A 122 -10.13 -21.20 9.18
CA LEU A 122 -8.98 -20.71 8.45
C LEU A 122 -8.34 -19.52 9.19
N LYS A 123 -7.06 -19.28 8.95
CA LYS A 123 -6.31 -18.13 9.43
C LYS A 123 -6.25 -17.07 8.35
N PHE A 124 -6.31 -15.79 8.77
CA PHE A 124 -6.34 -14.62 7.89
C PHE A 124 -4.95 -13.99 7.77
N VAL A 125 -4.46 -13.84 6.55
CA VAL A 125 -3.15 -13.23 6.26
C VAL A 125 -3.35 -12.05 5.31
N ILE A 126 -2.71 -10.93 5.61
CA ILE A 126 -2.66 -9.76 4.72
C ILE A 126 -1.21 -9.42 4.35
N ASP A 127 -1.04 -8.60 3.31
CA ASP A 127 0.26 -8.01 3.02
C ASP A 127 0.63 -6.95 4.06
N PHE A 128 1.89 -6.90 4.40
CA PHE A 128 2.54 -5.78 5.07
C PHE A 128 3.68 -5.31 4.17
N VAL A 129 3.68 -4.04 3.78
CA VAL A 129 4.65 -3.46 2.85
C VAL A 129 5.62 -2.57 3.62
N PRO A 130 6.70 -3.12 4.23
CA PRO A 130 7.56 -2.34 5.10
C PRO A 130 8.57 -1.45 4.36
N ASN A 131 8.87 -1.72 3.10
CA ASN A 131 9.95 -1.04 2.37
C ASN A 131 9.56 0.34 1.80
N HIS A 132 8.30 0.51 1.40
CA HIS A 132 7.84 1.69 0.67
C HIS A 132 6.35 1.94 0.87
N VAL A 133 5.91 3.13 0.49
CA VAL A 133 4.50 3.55 0.44
C VAL A 133 4.19 4.19 -0.91
N ALA A 134 2.92 4.47 -1.19
CA ALA A 134 2.55 5.29 -2.35
C ALA A 134 3.21 6.67 -2.26
N ARG A 135 3.50 7.29 -3.41
CA ARG A 135 4.01 8.66 -3.44
C ARG A 135 3.01 9.68 -2.90
N SER A 136 1.72 9.36 -3.00
CA SER A 136 0.61 10.11 -2.41
C SER A 136 0.26 9.69 -0.97
N TYR A 137 1.13 8.93 -0.28
CA TYR A 137 0.84 8.43 1.06
C TYR A 137 0.35 9.53 2.01
N HIS A 138 -0.78 9.29 2.61
CA HIS A 138 -1.37 10.05 3.71
C HIS A 138 -2.51 9.23 4.30
N SER A 139 -2.57 9.10 5.63
CA SER A 139 -3.67 8.41 6.28
C SER A 139 -4.84 9.36 6.53
N ASP A 140 -6.01 9.04 5.95
CA ASP A 140 -7.26 9.76 6.17
C ASP A 140 -7.96 9.30 7.47
N VAL A 141 -7.59 8.11 7.99
CA VAL A 141 -8.29 7.46 9.13
C VAL A 141 -7.35 6.96 10.23
N ALA A 142 -6.12 7.48 10.29
CA ALA A 142 -5.16 7.09 11.33
C ALA A 142 -5.76 7.16 12.74
N PRO A 143 -5.42 6.21 13.62
CA PRO A 143 -5.84 6.26 15.02
C PRO A 143 -5.39 7.56 15.70
N LYS A 144 -6.21 8.06 16.63
CA LYS A 144 -5.88 9.28 17.38
C LYS A 144 -4.54 9.14 18.10
N GLY A 145 -3.63 10.06 17.82
CA GLY A 145 -2.29 10.10 18.40
C GLY A 145 -1.22 9.41 17.56
N PHE A 146 -1.58 8.77 16.47
CA PHE A 146 -0.61 8.33 15.47
C PHE A 146 -0.12 9.56 14.68
N GLU A 147 1.18 9.73 14.58
CA GLU A 147 1.81 10.73 13.75
C GLU A 147 2.17 10.11 12.40
N ASP A 148 1.61 10.63 11.33
CA ASP A 148 1.75 10.02 10.00
C ASP A 148 3.20 10.02 9.50
N LEU A 149 3.51 9.13 8.57
CA LEU A 149 4.84 9.06 7.95
C LEU A 149 5.14 10.36 7.21
N GLY A 150 6.36 10.87 7.38
CA GLY A 150 6.83 12.11 6.77
C GLY A 150 6.51 13.38 7.56
N VAL A 151 5.63 13.31 8.57
CA VAL A 151 5.36 14.46 9.43
C VAL A 151 6.60 14.78 10.25
N GLY A 152 7.07 16.03 10.11
CA GLY A 152 8.28 16.51 10.82
C GLY A 152 9.60 16.09 10.17
N ASP A 153 9.59 15.50 8.99
CA ASP A 153 10.80 15.24 8.22
C ASP A 153 11.51 16.55 7.87
N ASP A 154 12.82 16.55 7.92
CA ASP A 154 13.68 17.63 7.44
C ASP A 154 14.00 17.40 5.96
N GLU A 155 13.23 18.06 5.11
CA GLU A 155 13.31 17.93 3.63
C GLU A 155 14.55 18.61 3.03
N GLU A 156 15.32 19.39 3.82
CA GLU A 156 16.58 19.98 3.39
C GLU A 156 17.76 18.99 3.48
N LEU A 157 17.53 17.82 4.07
CA LEU A 157 18.55 16.77 4.21
C LEU A 157 18.20 15.55 3.35
N ALA A 158 19.13 15.16 2.49
CA ALA A 158 18.98 13.93 1.69
C ALA A 158 18.80 12.68 2.58
N PHE A 159 19.49 12.67 3.74
CA PHE A 159 19.37 11.64 4.76
C PHE A 159 19.53 12.23 6.16
N THR A 160 18.67 11.79 7.05
CA THR A 160 18.86 11.82 8.51
C THR A 160 18.09 10.64 9.10
N PRO A 161 18.58 9.94 10.14
CA PRO A 161 17.87 8.81 10.73
C PRO A 161 16.54 9.19 11.40
N ARG A 162 16.24 10.48 11.53
CA ARG A 162 14.97 11.01 12.07
C ARG A 162 13.87 11.12 11.02
N ASN A 163 14.22 11.24 9.74
CA ASN A 163 13.26 11.31 8.65
C ASN A 163 12.64 9.94 8.37
N ASN A 164 11.38 9.93 7.95
CA ASN A 164 10.72 8.72 7.51
C ASN A 164 10.99 8.41 6.03
N PHE A 165 11.44 9.42 5.24
CA PHE A 165 11.75 9.27 3.82
C PHE A 165 13.18 9.73 3.51
N TYR A 166 13.65 9.38 2.31
CA TYR A 166 14.88 9.90 1.71
C TYR A 166 14.52 10.97 0.69
N TYR A 167 15.22 12.10 0.72
CA TYR A 167 14.95 13.24 -0.15
C TYR A 167 16.09 13.47 -1.16
N CYS A 168 15.72 13.92 -2.36
CA CYS A 168 16.67 14.41 -3.36
C CYS A 168 16.77 15.93 -3.16
N TRP A 169 17.55 16.36 -2.17
CA TRP A 169 17.59 17.74 -1.71
C TRP A 169 17.81 18.74 -2.85
N GLY A 170 16.95 19.78 -2.88
CA GLY A 170 17.00 20.86 -3.85
C GLY A 170 16.52 20.52 -5.26
N GLU A 171 16.12 19.27 -5.52
CA GLU A 171 15.70 18.82 -6.84
C GLU A 171 14.20 18.49 -6.88
N PRO A 172 13.43 19.03 -7.84
CA PRO A 172 12.05 18.60 -8.04
C PRO A 172 11.99 17.23 -8.69
N LEU A 173 10.89 16.52 -8.50
CA LEU A 173 10.65 15.26 -9.20
C LEU A 173 10.46 15.50 -10.69
N HIS A 174 11.26 14.84 -11.52
CA HIS A 174 11.18 14.89 -12.97
C HIS A 174 10.26 13.77 -13.48
N THR A 175 9.09 14.15 -13.98
CA THR A 175 8.03 13.21 -14.37
C THR A 175 8.09 12.79 -15.83
N GLU A 176 8.86 13.48 -16.67
CA GLU A 176 8.94 13.28 -18.13
C GLU A 176 9.39 11.88 -18.55
N ASN A 177 10.10 11.16 -17.68
CA ASN A 177 10.63 9.83 -17.99
C ASN A 177 9.62 8.69 -17.75
N PHE A 178 8.51 8.95 -17.04
CA PHE A 178 7.54 7.91 -16.71
C PHE A 178 6.09 8.30 -17.03
N VAL A 179 5.80 9.58 -17.22
CA VAL A 179 4.49 10.04 -17.66
C VAL A 179 4.43 9.97 -19.17
N GLU A 180 3.55 9.14 -19.70
CA GLU A 180 3.06 9.34 -21.06
C GLU A 180 2.20 10.60 -21.00
N ALA A 181 2.62 11.65 -21.71
CA ALA A 181 1.94 12.93 -21.69
C ALA A 181 0.43 12.75 -21.95
N GLU A 182 -0.34 12.63 -20.89
CA GLU A 182 -1.80 12.75 -20.97
C GLU A 182 -2.03 14.21 -21.36
N LYS A 183 -2.37 14.40 -22.61
CA LYS A 183 -2.62 15.73 -23.18
C LYS A 183 -3.68 16.43 -22.33
N GLY A 184 -3.28 17.42 -21.55
CA GLY A 184 -4.17 18.33 -20.86
C GLY A 184 -4.34 18.14 -19.34
N GLY A 185 -3.54 17.32 -18.66
CA GLY A 185 -3.56 17.21 -17.19
C GLY A 185 -2.73 18.30 -16.50
N ILE A 186 -3.06 18.60 -15.24
CA ILE A 186 -2.19 19.43 -14.38
C ILE A 186 -0.96 18.60 -14.04
N PRO A 187 0.28 19.12 -14.19
CA PRO A 187 1.48 18.41 -13.82
C PRO A 187 1.50 18.02 -12.33
N TYR A 188 1.98 16.82 -12.01
CA TYR A 188 2.31 16.47 -10.64
C TYR A 188 3.58 17.20 -10.22
N LEU A 189 3.53 17.86 -9.09
CA LEU A 189 4.64 18.62 -8.53
C LEU A 189 5.03 18.02 -7.18
N GLU A 190 6.30 17.67 -7.02
CA GLU A 190 6.91 17.24 -5.76
C GLU A 190 8.29 17.89 -5.64
N HIS A 191 8.52 18.62 -4.56
CA HIS A 191 9.78 19.28 -4.27
C HIS A 191 10.02 19.35 -2.75
N PRO A 192 11.15 18.81 -2.26
CA PRO A 192 12.11 18.00 -3.02
C PRO A 192 11.53 16.65 -3.42
N ALA A 193 12.10 16.03 -4.46
CA ALA A 193 11.73 14.67 -4.84
C ALA A 193 12.12 13.68 -3.75
N LYS A 194 11.36 12.58 -3.63
CA LYS A 194 11.66 11.48 -2.72
C LYS A 194 12.22 10.29 -3.48
N ALA A 195 13.13 9.53 -2.86
CA ALA A 195 13.65 8.30 -3.42
C ALA A 195 12.53 7.28 -3.66
N THR A 196 12.61 6.49 -4.73
CA THR A 196 11.64 5.46 -5.06
C THR A 196 11.81 4.19 -4.21
N GLY A 197 10.77 3.38 -4.10
CA GLY A 197 10.78 2.14 -3.32
C GLY A 197 11.83 1.11 -3.77
N ASN A 198 12.33 1.20 -5.00
CA ASN A 198 13.39 0.33 -5.53
C ASN A 198 14.79 0.99 -5.54
N ASP A 199 15.04 1.87 -4.57
CA ASP A 199 16.37 2.42 -4.29
C ASP A 199 16.94 3.36 -5.37
N VAL A 200 16.07 4.14 -6.02
CA VAL A 200 16.50 5.25 -6.89
C VAL A 200 16.55 6.54 -6.06
N PHE A 201 17.77 6.97 -5.71
CA PHE A 201 18.05 8.12 -4.85
C PHE A 201 18.35 9.41 -5.64
N HIS A 202 17.74 9.57 -6.80
CA HIS A 202 17.82 10.80 -7.60
C HIS A 202 16.44 11.20 -8.12
N ALA A 203 16.30 12.47 -8.55
CA ALA A 203 15.02 13.07 -8.90
C ALA A 203 14.47 12.69 -10.29
N TRP A 204 15.16 11.84 -11.07
CA TRP A 204 14.82 11.44 -12.45
C TRP A 204 14.50 9.94 -12.57
N PRO A 205 13.52 9.39 -11.82
CA PRO A 205 13.14 8.00 -12.00
C PRO A 205 12.56 7.78 -13.40
N ASN A 206 12.72 6.58 -13.93
CA ASN A 206 12.09 6.17 -15.16
C ASN A 206 10.87 5.26 -14.91
N ARG A 207 10.18 4.83 -15.96
CA ARG A 207 8.96 4.03 -15.86
C ARG A 207 9.16 2.67 -15.15
N ASN A 208 10.37 2.12 -15.12
CA ASN A 208 10.68 0.84 -14.46
C ASN A 208 11.13 1.03 -13.01
N ASP A 209 11.39 2.28 -12.61
CA ASP A 209 11.79 2.62 -11.24
C ASP A 209 10.54 2.93 -10.45
N TRP A 210 9.93 2.05 -9.82
CA TRP A 210 8.70 2.16 -9.01
C TRP A 210 8.30 3.60 -8.66
N TYR A 211 8.17 4.46 -9.70
CA TYR A 211 8.00 5.90 -9.60
C TYR A 211 6.76 6.32 -8.79
N GLU A 212 5.78 5.43 -8.68
CA GLU A 212 4.56 5.61 -7.91
C GLU A 212 4.76 5.41 -6.40
N THR A 213 5.95 4.98 -5.98
CA THR A 213 6.28 4.70 -4.59
C THR A 213 7.40 5.57 -4.06
N VAL A 214 7.48 5.71 -2.74
CA VAL A 214 8.58 6.35 -2.01
C VAL A 214 9.14 5.39 -0.98
N LYS A 215 10.48 5.39 -0.82
CA LYS A 215 11.19 4.50 0.09
C LYS A 215 11.08 4.99 1.53
N LEU A 216 10.81 4.06 2.44
CA LEU A 216 10.84 4.29 3.87
C LEU A 216 12.27 4.24 4.42
N ASN A 217 12.58 5.19 5.29
CA ASN A 217 13.89 5.32 5.93
C ASN A 217 13.88 4.66 7.31
N TYR A 218 14.61 3.58 7.44
CA TYR A 218 14.82 2.85 8.69
C TYR A 218 16.16 3.20 9.38
N GLY A 219 16.78 4.32 9.01
CA GLY A 219 18.07 4.75 9.58
C GLY A 219 19.29 4.17 8.90
N VAL A 220 19.18 3.75 7.63
CA VAL A 220 20.31 3.31 6.81
C VAL A 220 20.69 4.40 5.82
N ASP A 221 21.92 4.89 5.88
CA ASP A 221 22.44 5.88 4.93
C ASP A 221 22.97 5.20 3.67
N TYR A 222 22.10 4.97 2.71
CA TYR A 222 22.47 4.31 1.46
C TYR A 222 23.46 5.14 0.62
N ASN A 223 23.36 6.47 0.64
CA ASN A 223 24.31 7.34 -0.05
C ASN A 223 25.66 7.47 0.70
N GLY A 224 25.64 7.26 2.03
CA GLY A 224 26.82 7.22 2.91
C GLY A 224 27.41 5.83 3.07
N GLY A 225 27.27 4.94 2.07
CA GLY A 225 27.88 3.61 2.08
C GLY A 225 27.15 2.56 2.92
N GLY A 226 25.88 2.78 3.24
CA GLY A 226 25.06 1.83 4.00
C GLY A 226 25.28 1.88 5.51
N ALA A 227 25.80 2.99 6.04
CA ALA A 227 25.98 3.18 7.48
C ALA A 227 24.61 3.10 8.21
N GLN A 228 24.57 2.36 9.32
CA GLN A 228 23.38 2.13 10.13
C GLN A 228 23.33 3.07 11.33
N HIS A 229 22.21 3.76 11.50
CA HIS A 229 21.98 4.75 12.55
C HIS A 229 20.72 4.35 13.36
N PHE A 230 20.85 3.35 14.23
CA PHE A 230 19.76 2.77 15.01
C PHE A 230 19.73 3.22 16.48
N ALA A 231 20.55 4.19 16.85
CA ALA A 231 20.57 4.78 18.20
C ALA A 231 20.56 6.32 18.14
N PRO A 232 19.45 6.99 18.47
CA PRO A 232 18.16 6.39 18.86
C PRO A 232 17.48 5.63 17.73
N ILE A 233 16.58 4.73 18.09
CA ILE A 233 15.78 3.97 17.10
C ILE A 233 14.96 4.96 16.25
N PRO A 234 15.02 4.86 14.90
CA PRO A 234 14.23 5.69 14.01
C PRO A 234 12.72 5.59 14.27
N SER A 235 12.00 6.73 14.18
CA SER A 235 10.55 6.77 14.40
C SER A 235 9.77 5.87 13.43
N THR A 236 10.30 5.63 12.24
CA THR A 236 9.74 4.68 11.26
C THR A 236 9.50 3.30 11.86
N TRP A 237 10.43 2.81 12.72
CA TRP A 237 10.27 1.49 13.35
C TRP A 237 9.03 1.45 14.26
N GLN A 238 8.83 2.48 15.08
CA GLN A 238 7.68 2.55 15.95
C GLN A 238 6.39 2.65 15.12
N LYS A 239 6.34 3.57 14.14
CA LYS A 239 5.18 3.77 13.27
C LYS A 239 4.78 2.48 12.55
N MET A 240 5.75 1.76 11.98
CA MET A 240 5.49 0.49 11.29
C MET A 240 5.09 -0.64 12.26
N THR A 241 5.61 -0.63 13.48
CA THR A 241 5.16 -1.56 14.54
C THR A 241 3.72 -1.26 14.95
N ASP A 242 3.35 0.01 15.11
CA ASP A 242 1.98 0.41 15.47
C ASP A 242 0.97 0.00 14.39
N ILE A 243 1.34 0.06 13.11
CA ILE A 243 0.54 -0.45 11.99
C ILE A 243 0.30 -1.96 12.12
N LEU A 244 1.35 -2.74 12.40
CA LEU A 244 1.20 -4.19 12.61
C LEU A 244 0.30 -4.49 13.80
N LEU A 245 0.47 -3.76 14.91
CA LEU A 245 -0.36 -3.93 16.12
C LEU A 245 -1.83 -3.55 15.86
N PHE A 246 -2.08 -2.53 15.05
CA PHE A 246 -3.43 -2.15 14.65
C PHE A 246 -4.16 -3.32 13.96
N TRP A 247 -3.55 -3.92 12.93
CA TRP A 247 -4.16 -5.03 12.20
C TRP A 247 -4.24 -6.31 13.05
N ALA A 248 -3.23 -6.60 13.88
CA ALA A 248 -3.27 -7.70 14.83
C ALA A 248 -4.42 -7.53 15.85
N SER A 249 -4.69 -6.30 16.30
CA SER A 249 -5.79 -6.00 17.21
C SER A 249 -7.17 -6.22 16.57
N LYS A 250 -7.29 -6.10 15.25
CA LYS A 250 -8.50 -6.44 14.49
C LYS A 250 -8.68 -7.94 14.28
N GLY A 251 -7.67 -8.76 14.59
CA GLY A 251 -7.72 -10.21 14.48
C GLY A 251 -7.04 -10.78 13.25
N VAL A 252 -6.24 -10.00 12.51
CA VAL A 252 -5.36 -10.55 11.47
C VAL A 252 -4.35 -11.51 12.12
N ASP A 253 -4.26 -12.75 11.62
CA ASP A 253 -3.45 -13.81 12.24
C ASP A 253 -1.98 -13.77 11.83
N ALA A 254 -1.69 -13.28 10.63
CA ALA A 254 -0.32 -13.22 10.10
C ALA A 254 -0.17 -12.18 9.00
N PHE A 255 1.09 -11.82 8.74
CA PHE A 255 1.47 -10.86 7.72
C PHE A 255 2.42 -11.51 6.70
N ARG A 256 2.18 -11.23 5.43
CA ARG A 256 3.18 -11.47 4.38
C ARG A 256 3.93 -10.16 4.16
N CYS A 257 5.20 -10.14 4.54
CA CYS A 257 6.05 -8.97 4.38
C CYS A 257 6.55 -8.87 2.93
N ASP A 258 6.18 -7.77 2.25
CA ASP A 258 6.67 -7.48 0.92
C ASP A 258 8.07 -6.86 1.00
N MET A 259 8.99 -7.28 0.12
CA MET A 259 10.35 -6.74 0.02
C MET A 259 11.09 -6.69 1.39
N ALA A 260 10.90 -7.70 2.21
CA ALA A 260 11.48 -7.75 3.56
C ALA A 260 13.02 -7.68 3.56
N GLU A 261 13.66 -8.15 2.49
CA GLU A 261 15.11 -8.09 2.30
C GLU A 261 15.65 -6.65 2.13
N MET A 262 14.79 -5.69 1.81
CA MET A 262 15.16 -4.27 1.67
C MET A 262 14.99 -3.47 2.99
N VAL A 263 14.63 -4.16 4.06
CA VAL A 263 14.43 -3.57 5.40
C VAL A 263 15.52 -4.12 6.33
N PRO A 264 16.07 -3.31 7.26
CA PRO A 264 17.10 -3.79 8.17
C PRO A 264 16.65 -5.01 8.99
N VAL A 265 17.49 -6.03 9.07
CA VAL A 265 17.21 -7.25 9.86
C VAL A 265 16.98 -6.93 11.34
N ALA A 266 17.53 -5.82 11.82
CA ALA A 266 17.36 -5.38 13.21
C ALA A 266 15.94 -4.87 13.52
N PHE A 267 15.21 -4.38 12.53
CA PHE A 267 13.78 -4.05 12.65
C PHE A 267 12.94 -5.31 12.69
#